data_6f14bd9b2e589fcf33d2feb05806d95c
#
_entry.id   6f14bd9b2e589fcf33d2feb05806d95c
#
_cell.length_a   1.000
_cell.length_b   1.000
_cell.length_c   1.000
_cell.angle_alpha   90.00
_cell.angle_beta   90.00
_cell.angle_gamma   90.00
#
_symmetry.space_group_name_H-M   'P 1'
#
loop_
_entity.id
_entity.type
_entity.pdbx_description
1 polymer ?
#
loop_
_entity_poly.entity_id
_entity_poly.type
_entity_poly.pdbx_seq_one_letter_code
_entity_poly.pdbx_strand_id
1 'polypeptide(L)'
;MMQSKRKKTSEAPPPHGRILALHGPNLNLLGRREPEVYGRTTLADIHEAMEARAQARDVVVESFQSNHEGQLVDRIQAAAAEGIDFIIINPAAYTHTSVALRDALAAVDIPYIEVHLSNVHAREPFRQHSYFSDRAVGVICGLGAHGYLAALDFALSRLNEN
;
A
#
# COMPACT_ATOMS: atom_id res chain seq x y z
N MET A 1 47.90 -17.02 23.54
CA MET A 1 46.71 -17.22 22.66
C MET A 1 45.65 -16.21 23.05
N MET A 2 45.47 -15.19 22.24
CA MET A 2 44.37 -14.22 22.43
C MET A 2 43.09 -14.78 21.82
N GLN A 3 42.11 -15.13 22.64
CA GLN A 3 40.79 -15.48 22.18
C GLN A 3 40.05 -14.20 21.77
N SER A 4 39.87 -14.04 20.46
CA SER A 4 39.03 -13.00 19.89
C SER A 4 37.57 -13.23 20.34
N LYS A 5 37.07 -12.39 21.22
CA LYS A 5 35.66 -12.32 21.55
C LYS A 5 34.92 -11.77 20.30
N ARG A 6 34.30 -12.66 19.54
CA ARG A 6 33.30 -12.26 18.55
C ARG A 6 32.19 -11.47 19.28
N LYS A 7 32.12 -10.17 19.01
CA LYS A 7 30.94 -9.36 19.37
C LYS A 7 29.77 -10.00 18.62
N LYS A 8 28.83 -10.62 19.34
CA LYS A 8 27.52 -10.90 18.81
C LYS A 8 26.87 -9.55 18.53
N THR A 9 26.77 -9.15 17.26
CA THR A 9 25.88 -8.09 16.84
C THR A 9 24.47 -8.59 17.18
N SER A 10 23.84 -7.97 18.17
CA SER A 10 22.44 -8.23 18.47
C SER A 10 21.63 -7.66 17.31
N GLU A 11 21.23 -8.49 16.36
CA GLU A 11 20.23 -8.10 15.38
C GLU A 11 18.95 -7.74 16.13
N ALA A 12 18.37 -6.57 15.77
CA ALA A 12 17.08 -6.19 16.33
C ALA A 12 16.04 -7.27 16.04
N PRO A 13 15.11 -7.56 16.96
CA PRO A 13 14.06 -8.53 16.69
C PRO A 13 13.24 -8.10 15.45
N PRO A 14 12.69 -9.05 14.67
CA PRO A 14 11.87 -8.71 13.51
C PRO A 14 10.64 -7.90 13.94
N PRO A 15 10.11 -7.01 13.09
CA PRO A 15 8.90 -6.27 13.38
C PRO A 15 7.70 -7.23 13.55
N HIS A 16 6.68 -6.76 14.27
CA HIS A 16 5.45 -7.51 14.48
C HIS A 16 4.69 -7.79 13.16
N GLY A 17 4.81 -6.89 12.19
CA GLY A 17 4.19 -7.05 10.88
C GLY A 17 4.81 -6.13 9.83
N ARG A 18 4.50 -6.45 8.57
CA ARG A 18 4.93 -5.70 7.40
C ARG A 18 3.76 -5.42 6.48
N ILE A 19 3.60 -4.16 6.14
CA ILE A 19 2.55 -3.67 5.24
C ILE A 19 3.22 -3.04 4.02
N LEU A 20 2.71 -3.34 2.83
CA LEU A 20 3.14 -2.72 1.59
C LEU A 20 2.04 -1.80 1.07
N ALA A 21 2.36 -0.52 0.92
CA ALA A 21 1.53 0.46 0.24
C ALA A 21 1.98 0.59 -1.22
N LEU A 22 1.10 0.24 -2.14
CA LEU A 22 1.33 0.28 -3.59
C LEU A 22 0.55 1.42 -4.22
N HIS A 23 1.23 2.19 -5.05
CA HIS A 23 0.67 3.37 -5.69
C HIS A 23 0.88 3.31 -7.21
N GLY A 24 -0.21 3.43 -7.94
CA GLY A 24 -0.23 3.37 -9.39
C GLY A 24 0.21 4.65 -10.08
N PRO A 25 -0.04 4.74 -11.40
CA PRO A 25 0.45 5.82 -12.24
C PRO A 25 -0.05 7.18 -11.81
N ASN A 26 0.78 8.18 -12.02
CA ASN A 26 0.54 9.59 -11.73
C ASN A 26 0.46 9.97 -10.24
N LEU A 27 0.47 9.02 -9.31
CA LEU A 27 0.45 9.32 -7.88
C LEU A 27 1.77 9.95 -7.38
N ASN A 28 2.85 9.83 -8.14
CA ASN A 28 4.07 10.60 -7.93
C ASN A 28 3.89 12.11 -8.09
N LEU A 29 2.83 12.54 -8.78
CA LEU A 29 2.49 13.95 -8.98
C LEU A 29 1.51 14.49 -7.93
N LEU A 30 1.13 13.68 -6.96
CA LEU A 30 0.20 14.06 -5.92
C LEU A 30 0.72 15.30 -5.17
N GLY A 31 -0.20 16.24 -4.89
CA GLY A 31 0.13 17.54 -4.32
C GLY A 31 0.49 18.62 -5.35
N ARG A 32 0.76 18.24 -6.60
CA ARG A 32 1.10 19.14 -7.72
C ARG A 32 0.05 19.15 -8.83
N ARG A 33 -0.70 18.05 -8.95
CA ARG A 33 -1.71 17.85 -10.00
C ARG A 33 -3.10 18.03 -9.40
N GLU A 34 -3.92 18.84 -10.05
CA GLU A 34 -5.33 19.06 -9.70
C GLU A 34 -5.55 19.23 -8.18
N PRO A 35 -4.91 20.22 -7.52
CA PRO A 35 -5.00 20.36 -6.06
C PRO A 35 -6.43 20.63 -5.57
N GLU A 36 -7.32 21.12 -6.41
CA GLU A 36 -8.73 21.30 -6.10
C GLU A 36 -9.46 19.95 -5.91
N VAL A 37 -8.97 18.88 -6.56
CA VAL A 37 -9.56 17.54 -6.49
C VAL A 37 -8.84 16.68 -5.44
N TYR A 38 -7.52 16.70 -5.44
CA TYR A 38 -6.70 15.77 -4.64
C TYR A 38 -6.01 16.43 -3.44
N GLY A 39 -6.08 17.77 -3.31
CA GLY A 39 -5.39 18.52 -2.27
C GLY A 39 -3.89 18.69 -2.54
N ARG A 40 -3.16 19.26 -1.58
CA ARG A 40 -1.72 19.55 -1.66
C ARG A 40 -0.83 18.52 -0.98
N THR A 41 -1.41 17.56 -0.30
CA THR A 41 -0.67 16.48 0.35
C THR A 41 0.05 15.63 -0.68
N THR A 42 1.35 15.43 -0.50
CA THR A 42 2.17 14.61 -1.38
C THR A 42 2.13 13.14 -0.96
N LEU A 43 2.59 12.26 -1.86
CA LEU A 43 2.73 10.84 -1.53
C LEU A 43 3.73 10.62 -0.39
N ALA A 44 4.80 11.41 -0.34
CA ALA A 44 5.78 11.38 0.75
C ALA A 44 5.14 11.76 2.10
N ASP A 45 4.27 12.76 2.13
CA ASP A 45 3.53 13.15 3.33
C ASP A 45 2.64 12.02 3.83
N ILE A 46 1.95 11.34 2.92
CA ILE A 46 1.10 10.19 3.23
C ILE A 46 1.94 9.06 3.83
N HIS A 47 3.06 8.74 3.21
CA HIS A 47 3.94 7.69 3.68
C HIS A 47 4.50 7.98 5.08
N GLU A 48 4.95 9.20 5.33
CA GLU A 48 5.42 9.63 6.65
C GLU A 48 4.35 9.46 7.73
N ALA A 49 3.12 9.87 7.43
CA ALA A 49 2.00 9.71 8.36
C ALA A 49 1.67 8.23 8.64
N MET A 50 1.74 7.38 7.62
CA MET A 50 1.53 5.93 7.76
C MET A 50 2.64 5.30 8.59
N GLU A 51 3.90 5.64 8.32
CA GLU A 51 5.05 5.13 9.08
C GLU A 51 4.94 5.48 10.55
N ALA A 52 4.64 6.72 10.88
CA ALA A 52 4.53 7.18 12.27
C ALA A 52 3.45 6.38 13.03
N ARG A 53 2.32 6.13 12.39
CA ARG A 53 1.22 5.37 12.99
C ARG A 53 1.56 3.88 13.17
N ALA A 54 2.19 3.29 12.17
CA ALA A 54 2.58 1.88 12.19
C ALA A 54 3.71 1.61 13.18
N GLN A 55 4.68 2.53 13.30
CA GLN A 55 5.80 2.40 14.23
C GLN A 55 5.34 2.27 15.68
N ALA A 56 4.26 2.96 16.07
CA ALA A 56 3.68 2.84 17.41
C ALA A 56 3.17 1.42 17.71
N ARG A 57 2.96 0.60 16.69
CA ARG A 57 2.50 -0.79 16.77
C ARG A 57 3.60 -1.81 16.41
N ASP A 58 4.85 -1.37 16.26
CA ASP A 58 5.96 -2.21 15.81
C ASP A 58 5.70 -2.87 14.43
N VAL A 59 5.08 -2.12 13.53
CA VAL A 59 4.79 -2.52 12.16
C VAL A 59 5.57 -1.63 11.19
N VAL A 60 6.17 -2.24 10.18
CA VAL A 60 6.88 -1.54 9.10
C VAL A 60 5.93 -1.34 7.93
N VAL A 61 5.87 -0.12 7.41
CA VAL A 61 5.18 0.21 6.17
C VAL A 61 6.22 0.50 5.09
N GLU A 62 6.19 -0.27 4.03
CA GLU A 62 6.96 0.00 2.82
C GLU A 62 6.06 0.65 1.79
N SER A 63 6.58 1.60 1.03
CA SER A 63 5.85 2.31 -0.02
C SER A 63 6.55 2.13 -1.35
N PHE A 64 5.78 1.80 -2.38
CA PHE A 64 6.26 1.67 -3.75
C PHE A 64 5.29 2.32 -4.72
N GLN A 65 5.80 3.20 -5.55
CA GLN A 65 5.03 3.88 -6.60
C GLN A 65 5.67 3.61 -7.96
N SER A 66 4.87 3.32 -8.96
CA SER A 66 5.32 3.24 -10.34
C SER A 66 4.23 3.63 -11.32
N ASN A 67 4.65 4.20 -12.44
CA ASN A 67 3.79 4.42 -13.61
C ASN A 67 3.73 3.18 -14.52
N HIS A 68 4.57 2.20 -14.29
CA HIS A 68 4.72 1.01 -15.12
C HIS A 68 3.99 -0.18 -14.51
N GLU A 69 3.05 -0.74 -15.26
CA GLU A 69 2.26 -1.89 -14.82
C GLU A 69 3.15 -3.09 -14.46
N GLY A 70 4.15 -3.41 -15.28
CA GLY A 70 5.06 -4.52 -15.03
C GLY A 70 5.88 -4.36 -13.76
N GLN A 71 6.29 -3.14 -13.41
CA GLN A 71 7.00 -2.89 -12.16
C GLN A 71 6.10 -3.12 -10.94
N LEU A 72 4.83 -2.75 -11.04
CA LEU A 72 3.86 -3.03 -9.98
C LEU A 72 3.60 -4.53 -9.83
N VAL A 73 3.50 -5.25 -10.94
CA VAL A 73 3.40 -6.73 -10.93
C VAL A 73 4.60 -7.35 -10.25
N ASP A 74 5.81 -6.95 -10.63
CA ASP A 74 7.05 -7.46 -10.03
C ASP A 74 7.12 -7.18 -8.54
N ARG A 75 6.69 -5.98 -8.13
CA ARG A 75 6.68 -5.61 -6.70
C ARG A 75 5.69 -6.45 -5.88
N ILE A 76 4.51 -6.73 -6.44
CA ILE A 76 3.54 -7.63 -5.80
C ILE A 76 4.11 -9.03 -5.65
N GLN A 77 4.74 -9.55 -6.69
CA GLN A 77 5.34 -10.88 -6.64
C GLN A 77 6.44 -10.98 -5.58
N ALA A 78 7.28 -9.95 -5.45
CA ALA A 78 8.33 -9.90 -4.44
C ALA A 78 7.77 -9.86 -3.01
N ALA A 79 6.59 -9.32 -2.81
CA ALA A 79 5.98 -9.16 -1.49
C ALA A 79 5.81 -10.49 -0.75
N ALA A 80 5.49 -11.57 -1.46
CA ALA A 80 5.32 -12.90 -0.86
C ALA A 80 6.63 -13.40 -0.22
N ALA A 81 7.75 -13.26 -0.93
CA ALA A 81 9.06 -13.69 -0.44
C ALA A 81 9.61 -12.78 0.68
N GLU A 82 9.17 -11.54 0.73
CA GLU A 82 9.59 -10.57 1.74
C GLU A 82 8.79 -10.64 3.04
N GLY A 83 7.79 -11.49 3.13
CA GLY A 83 6.95 -11.63 4.32
C GLY A 83 6.00 -10.45 4.54
N ILE A 84 5.50 -9.85 3.48
CA ILE A 84 4.45 -8.84 3.57
C ILE A 84 3.15 -9.49 4.04
N ASP A 85 2.56 -8.94 5.09
CA ASP A 85 1.35 -9.48 5.71
C ASP A 85 0.07 -8.88 5.15
N PHE A 86 0.14 -7.64 4.67
CA PHE A 86 -1.01 -6.90 4.18
C PHE A 86 -0.61 -5.89 3.11
N ILE A 87 -1.46 -5.70 2.11
CA ILE A 87 -1.24 -4.72 1.03
C ILE A 87 -2.34 -3.65 1.08
N ILE A 88 -1.92 -2.39 0.95
CA ILE A 88 -2.81 -1.26 0.70
C ILE A 88 -2.50 -0.79 -0.71
N ILE A 89 -3.46 -0.89 -1.61
CA ILE A 89 -3.23 -0.56 -3.01
C ILE A 89 -4.15 0.55 -3.50
N ASN A 90 -3.54 1.60 -4.06
CA ASN A 90 -4.22 2.56 -4.91
C ASN A 90 -3.76 2.35 -6.35
N PRO A 91 -4.53 1.59 -7.16
CA PRO A 91 -4.10 1.26 -8.52
C PRO A 91 -4.16 2.45 -9.48
N ALA A 92 -4.78 3.55 -9.08
CA ALA A 92 -5.04 4.71 -9.93
C ALA A 92 -5.75 4.32 -11.23
N ALA A 93 -5.29 4.76 -12.39
CA ALA A 93 -5.94 4.42 -13.67
C ALA A 93 -5.95 2.91 -13.97
N TYR A 94 -5.00 2.15 -13.46
CA TYR A 94 -4.98 0.69 -13.64
C TYR A 94 -6.13 -0.04 -12.94
N THR A 95 -6.85 0.62 -12.05
CA THR A 95 -8.09 0.10 -11.45
C THR A 95 -9.06 -0.41 -12.50
N HIS A 96 -9.14 0.29 -13.63
CA HIS A 96 -10.16 0.09 -14.66
C HIS A 96 -9.66 -0.72 -15.85
N THR A 97 -8.38 -1.12 -15.87
CA THR A 97 -7.74 -1.72 -17.03
C THR A 97 -6.88 -2.94 -16.74
N SER A 98 -6.32 -3.07 -15.54
CA SER A 98 -5.26 -4.05 -15.31
C SER A 98 -5.76 -5.38 -14.76
N VAL A 99 -5.95 -6.33 -15.67
CA VAL A 99 -6.11 -7.75 -15.31
C VAL A 99 -4.80 -8.31 -14.78
N ALA A 100 -3.64 -7.86 -15.29
CA ALA A 100 -2.33 -8.33 -14.84
C ALA A 100 -2.08 -8.07 -13.35
N LEU A 101 -2.43 -6.88 -12.86
CA LEU A 101 -2.32 -6.57 -11.42
C LEU A 101 -3.31 -7.38 -10.58
N ARG A 102 -4.55 -7.52 -11.05
CA ARG A 102 -5.52 -8.40 -10.41
C ARG A 102 -4.97 -9.82 -10.22
N ASP A 103 -4.41 -10.37 -11.27
CA ASP A 103 -3.87 -11.73 -11.25
C ASP A 103 -2.65 -11.86 -10.35
N ALA A 104 -1.79 -10.85 -10.32
CA ALA A 104 -0.63 -10.82 -9.42
C ALA A 104 -1.05 -10.83 -7.94
N LEU A 105 -2.05 -10.03 -7.58
CA LEU A 105 -2.61 -10.01 -6.22
C LEU A 105 -3.24 -11.35 -5.84
N ALA A 106 -3.95 -11.98 -6.77
CA ALA A 106 -4.51 -13.31 -6.55
C ALA A 106 -3.42 -14.37 -6.36
N ALA A 107 -2.35 -14.29 -7.13
CA ALA A 107 -1.25 -15.26 -7.09
C ALA A 107 -0.50 -15.25 -5.76
N VAL A 108 -0.26 -14.08 -5.17
CA VAL A 108 0.44 -13.98 -3.88
C VAL A 108 -0.47 -14.24 -2.69
N ASP A 109 -1.78 -14.09 -2.87
CA ASP A 109 -2.80 -14.35 -1.85
C ASP A 109 -2.58 -13.60 -0.52
N ILE A 110 -2.03 -12.40 -0.62
CA ILE A 110 -1.90 -11.49 0.51
C ILE A 110 -3.18 -10.64 0.59
N PRO A 111 -3.83 -10.51 1.77
CA PRO A 111 -5.02 -9.67 1.89
C PRO A 111 -4.70 -8.21 1.57
N TYR A 112 -5.64 -7.55 0.89
CA TYR A 112 -5.45 -6.15 0.53
C TYR A 112 -6.72 -5.31 0.65
N ILE A 113 -6.53 -4.03 0.89
CA ILE A 113 -7.56 -2.99 0.77
C ILE A 113 -7.25 -2.15 -0.47
N GLU A 114 -8.30 -1.88 -1.24
CA GLU A 114 -8.27 -0.95 -2.36
C GLU A 114 -8.61 0.47 -1.86
N VAL A 115 -7.77 1.45 -2.20
CA VAL A 115 -7.92 2.85 -1.80
C VAL A 115 -7.96 3.74 -3.03
N HIS A 116 -8.89 4.68 -3.05
CA HIS A 116 -8.98 5.76 -4.01
C HIS A 116 -9.12 7.10 -3.27
N LEU A 117 -8.37 8.11 -3.70
CA LEU A 117 -8.43 9.45 -3.09
C LEU A 117 -9.75 10.14 -3.39
N SER A 118 -10.20 10.06 -4.66
CA SER A 118 -11.47 10.65 -5.09
C SER A 118 -12.64 9.69 -4.89
N ASN A 119 -13.85 10.25 -4.85
CA ASN A 119 -15.05 9.44 -4.98
C ASN A 119 -15.24 9.03 -6.44
N VAL A 120 -14.82 7.82 -6.77
CA VAL A 120 -14.90 7.29 -8.15
C VAL A 120 -16.32 7.23 -8.69
N HIS A 121 -17.32 7.15 -7.83
CA HIS A 121 -18.73 7.13 -8.21
C HIS A 121 -19.28 8.51 -8.62
N ALA A 122 -18.57 9.58 -8.30
CA ALA A 122 -18.90 10.95 -8.67
C ALA A 122 -18.10 11.43 -9.90
N ARG A 123 -17.41 10.56 -10.58
CA ARG A 123 -16.58 10.86 -11.76
C ARG A 123 -17.15 10.19 -13.00
N GLU A 124 -16.35 10.07 -14.05
CA GLU A 124 -16.78 9.47 -15.32
C GLU A 124 -17.23 8.01 -15.12
N PRO A 125 -18.25 7.55 -15.85
CA PRO A 125 -18.82 6.20 -15.65
C PRO A 125 -17.80 5.05 -15.72
N PHE A 126 -16.73 5.18 -16.54
CA PHE A 126 -15.72 4.13 -16.67
C PHE A 126 -14.90 3.93 -15.39
N ARG A 127 -14.91 4.89 -14.46
CA ARG A 127 -14.21 4.78 -13.16
C ARG A 127 -14.99 4.02 -12.10
N GLN A 128 -16.23 3.65 -12.38
CA GLN A 128 -17.08 2.94 -11.43
C GLN A 128 -16.77 1.45 -11.36
N HIS A 129 -16.17 0.88 -12.40
CA HIS A 129 -15.76 -0.52 -12.42
C HIS A 129 -14.31 -0.70 -12.00
N SER A 130 -14.05 -1.59 -11.04
CA SER A 130 -12.73 -1.99 -10.58
C SER A 130 -12.49 -3.47 -10.82
N TYR A 131 -11.31 -3.80 -11.34
CA TYR A 131 -10.81 -5.18 -11.40
C TYR A 131 -10.31 -5.73 -10.07
N PHE A 132 -10.33 -4.91 -9.00
CA PHE A 132 -9.72 -5.24 -7.71
C PHE A 132 -10.74 -5.45 -6.60
N SER A 133 -11.86 -4.75 -6.67
CA SER A 133 -12.80 -4.62 -5.55
C SER A 133 -13.43 -5.93 -5.10
N ASP A 134 -13.68 -6.84 -6.00
CA ASP A 134 -14.34 -8.12 -5.68
C ASP A 134 -13.44 -9.08 -4.89
N ARG A 135 -12.12 -8.90 -4.93
CA ARG A 135 -11.15 -9.71 -4.19
C ARG A 135 -10.52 -8.97 -3.00
N ALA A 136 -10.75 -7.66 -2.90
CA ALA A 136 -10.27 -6.85 -1.78
C ALA A 136 -11.01 -7.23 -0.50
N VAL A 137 -10.32 -7.10 0.63
CA VAL A 137 -10.97 -7.19 1.96
C VAL A 137 -11.97 -6.06 2.14
N GLY A 138 -11.68 -4.89 1.59
CA GLY A 138 -12.56 -3.74 1.59
C GLY A 138 -12.09 -2.70 0.58
N VAL A 139 -12.94 -1.70 0.34
CA VAL A 139 -12.69 -0.59 -0.58
C VAL A 139 -12.95 0.72 0.14
N ILE A 140 -12.02 1.65 0.03
CA ILE A 140 -12.16 3.01 0.56
C ILE A 140 -12.02 3.98 -0.60
N CYS A 141 -12.97 4.88 -0.78
CA CYS A 141 -12.88 5.93 -1.78
C CYS A 141 -13.49 7.23 -1.28
N GLY A 142 -12.98 8.35 -1.81
CA GLY A 142 -13.56 9.67 -1.57
C GLY A 142 -13.07 10.41 -0.33
N LEU A 143 -12.15 9.84 0.44
CA LEU A 143 -11.65 10.41 1.69
C LEU A 143 -10.30 11.13 1.53
N GLY A 144 -9.83 11.34 0.31
CA GLY A 144 -8.51 11.92 0.07
C GLY A 144 -7.39 11.11 0.72
N ALA A 145 -6.35 11.78 1.17
CA ALA A 145 -5.22 11.13 1.85
C ALA A 145 -5.62 10.38 3.12
N HIS A 146 -6.69 10.81 3.79
CA HIS A 146 -7.19 10.14 4.99
C HIS A 146 -7.61 8.69 4.74
N GLY A 147 -8.01 8.36 3.51
CA GLY A 147 -8.35 6.98 3.13
C GLY A 147 -7.20 6.00 3.31
N TYR A 148 -5.96 6.42 3.09
CA TYR A 148 -4.78 5.60 3.35
C TYR A 148 -4.61 5.30 4.85
N LEU A 149 -4.84 6.28 5.69
CA LEU A 149 -4.75 6.09 7.15
C LEU A 149 -5.85 5.19 7.68
N ALA A 150 -7.06 5.31 7.14
CA ALA A 150 -8.16 4.42 7.47
C ALA A 150 -7.87 2.96 7.06
N ALA A 151 -7.30 2.75 5.88
CA ALA A 151 -6.85 1.43 5.43
C ALA A 151 -5.75 0.86 6.34
N LEU A 152 -4.80 1.70 6.73
CA LEU A 152 -3.73 1.31 7.64
C LEU A 152 -4.28 0.91 9.00
N ASP A 153 -5.20 1.67 9.57
CA ASP A 153 -5.82 1.34 10.86
C ASP A 153 -6.51 -0.04 10.82
N PHE A 154 -7.19 -0.33 9.73
CA PHE A 154 -7.79 -1.65 9.54
C PHE A 154 -6.73 -2.74 9.44
N ALA A 155 -5.69 -2.55 8.63
CA ALA A 155 -4.60 -3.52 8.49
C ALA A 155 -3.90 -3.79 9.83
N LEU A 156 -3.63 -2.75 10.61
CA LEU A 156 -3.05 -2.87 11.95
C LEU A 156 -3.95 -3.67 12.89
N SER A 157 -5.26 -3.48 12.82
CA SER A 157 -6.21 -4.25 13.63
C SER A 157 -6.17 -5.74 13.29
N ARG A 158 -6.06 -6.08 12.01
CA ARG A 158 -5.98 -7.47 11.53
C ARG A 158 -4.69 -8.16 11.96
N LEU A 159 -3.57 -7.46 11.98
CA LEU A 159 -2.28 -8.01 12.43
C LEU A 159 -2.26 -8.31 13.93
N ASN A 160 -3.07 -7.63 14.74
CA ASN A 160 -3.17 -7.87 16.17
C ASN A 160 -4.04 -9.07 16.53
N GLU A 161 -4.87 -9.56 15.61
CA GLU A 161 -5.76 -10.70 15.81
C GLU A 161 -5.08 -12.06 15.58
N ASN A 162 -3.82 -12.05 15.12
CA ASN A 162 -3.07 -13.27 14.77
C ASN A 162 -1.98 -13.60 15.79
#